data_0907fa5649bcb1f8b0b384c3cc5da7fb
#
_entry.id   0907fa5649bcb1f8b0b384c3cc5da7fb
#
_cell.length_a   1.000
_cell.length_b   1.000
_cell.length_c   1.000
_cell.angle_alpha   90.00
_cell.angle_beta   90.00
_cell.angle_gamma   90.00
#
_symmetry.space_group_name_H-M   'P 1'
#
loop_
_entity.id
_entity.type
_entity.pdbx_description
1 polymer ?
#
loop_
_entity_poly.entity_id
_entity_poly.type
_entity_poly.pdbx_seq_one_letter_code
_entity_poly.pdbx_strand_id
1 'polypeptide(L)'
;MLSTFLRGRNHRCALVRSNLCSFLGVDPVVTNKVSSVALTGKKYSCGISHEKQVTITKSSSAFPIRRLTTDATNTFVHDYEVHVQERAALKIAPKPLGAKQVASLTQLLESPPDGHAEFLLDLFENRVPPGVDEAAYVKATWLASLLEGKVSSPLIDRKKAVEILGTMQGGYNIAPLVSSLNDDSLAPIAVIALSHTLLMFDSFHDVEEKARNGNPYAAQILKSWADAEWFVSRDKVPEKITVTVFKVSGETNTDDLSPAPDAWSRPDIPLHALAMLKNPRDGIHNAPQQIFELKEKGFPLAYVGDVVGTGSSRKSATNSILWYMGKDIPFVPNKRTGGVCIGSKIAPIFFNTMEDSGALPLEMDVSRLQMGDVIDIYPYSGIVKAHETGEELSNFVIKTEVLFDE
;
A
#
# COMPACT_ATOMS: atom_id res chain seq x y z
N MET A 1 -27.14 29.50 10.90
CA MET A 1 -26.76 28.08 10.97
C MET A 1 -25.51 27.71 10.12
N LEU A 2 -25.17 28.45 9.07
CA LEU A 2 -23.94 28.19 8.27
C LEU A 2 -22.63 28.59 8.98
N SER A 3 -22.66 29.52 9.94
CA SER A 3 -21.44 30.00 10.63
C SER A 3 -20.90 29.05 11.68
N THR A 4 -21.71 28.14 12.19
CA THR A 4 -21.31 27.14 13.21
C THR A 4 -20.68 25.90 12.59
N PHE A 5 -21.05 25.60 11.35
CA PHE A 5 -20.52 24.44 10.62
C PHE A 5 -19.07 24.65 10.13
N LEU A 6 -18.73 25.90 9.77
CA LEU A 6 -17.38 26.24 9.30
C LEU A 6 -16.33 26.33 10.43
N ARG A 7 -16.75 26.59 11.67
CA ARG A 7 -15.83 26.59 12.82
C ARG A 7 -15.40 25.18 13.24
N GLY A 8 -16.24 24.17 13.07
CA GLY A 8 -15.92 22.78 13.34
C GLY A 8 -14.86 22.19 12.38
N ARG A 9 -14.91 22.58 11.10
CA ARG A 9 -13.95 22.11 10.08
C ARG A 9 -12.53 22.65 10.29
N ASN A 10 -12.38 23.90 10.72
CA ASN A 10 -11.06 24.50 10.98
C ASN A 10 -10.35 23.89 12.19
N HIS A 11 -11.06 23.37 13.18
CA HIS A 11 -10.45 22.69 14.32
C HIS A 11 -9.94 21.29 13.98
N ARG A 12 -10.61 20.56 13.10
CA ARG A 12 -10.18 19.20 12.66
C ARG A 12 -8.95 19.26 11.76
N CYS A 13 -8.85 20.23 10.85
CA CYS A 13 -7.62 20.46 10.08
C CYS A 13 -6.42 20.87 10.95
N ALA A 14 -6.65 21.55 12.07
CA ALA A 14 -5.58 21.92 12.99
C ALA A 14 -5.08 20.73 13.81
N LEU A 15 -5.95 19.78 14.17
CA LEU A 15 -5.56 18.55 14.89
C LEU A 15 -4.74 17.61 14.00
N VAL A 16 -5.09 17.46 12.74
CA VAL A 16 -4.29 16.68 11.78
C VAL A 16 -2.91 17.30 11.58
N ARG A 17 -2.81 18.64 11.55
CA ARG A 17 -1.51 19.34 11.50
C ARG A 17 -0.69 19.15 12.77
N SER A 18 -1.29 19.17 13.96
CA SER A 18 -0.55 19.01 15.23
C SER A 18 0.00 17.58 15.41
N ASN A 19 -0.74 16.58 14.98
CA ASN A 19 -0.29 15.17 15.06
C ASN A 19 0.80 14.85 14.03
N LEU A 20 0.80 15.50 12.87
CA LEU A 20 1.89 15.37 11.89
C LEU A 20 3.21 15.99 12.37
N CYS A 21 3.15 17.15 13.03
CA CYS A 21 4.34 17.82 13.58
C CYS A 21 4.98 17.05 14.75
N SER A 22 4.17 16.42 15.62
CA SER A 22 4.71 15.59 16.71
C SER A 22 5.34 14.28 16.23
N PHE A 23 4.93 13.80 15.06
CA PHE A 23 5.50 12.58 14.46
C PHE A 23 6.87 12.83 13.80
N LEU A 24 7.15 14.08 13.39
CA LEU A 24 8.38 14.45 12.69
C LEU A 24 9.46 15.05 13.62
N GLY A 25 9.20 15.20 14.93
CA GLY A 25 10.18 15.66 15.90
C GLY A 25 10.69 17.10 15.65
N VAL A 26 9.88 17.97 15.05
CA VAL A 26 10.24 19.36 14.76
C VAL A 26 9.44 20.29 15.66
N ASP A 27 10.14 20.98 16.56
CA ASP A 27 9.55 21.99 17.43
C ASP A 27 9.04 23.21 16.63
N PRO A 28 7.85 23.76 16.94
CA PRO A 28 7.23 24.83 16.16
C PRO A 28 7.69 26.25 16.51
N VAL A 29 8.87 26.44 17.05
CA VAL A 29 9.38 27.79 17.37
C VAL A 29 10.80 27.93 16.86
N VAL A 30 10.97 28.42 15.64
CA VAL A 30 12.01 29.39 15.25
C VAL A 30 11.71 29.89 13.82
N THR A 31 10.96 30.96 13.70
CA THR A 31 11.02 31.84 12.54
C THR A 31 11.42 33.20 13.04
N ASN A 32 12.70 33.52 12.92
CA ASN A 32 13.17 34.86 12.52
C ASN A 32 14.68 34.94 12.53
N LYS A 33 15.20 35.44 11.40
CA LYS A 33 16.55 35.91 11.08
C LYS A 33 17.46 34.95 10.30
N VAL A 34 17.35 35.05 9.00
CA VAL A 34 18.42 34.66 8.09
C VAL A 34 19.24 35.92 7.79
N SER A 35 20.42 35.99 8.37
CA SER A 35 21.45 36.94 7.98
C SER A 35 22.37 36.28 6.95
N SER A 36 22.56 36.95 5.85
CA SER A 36 23.43 36.58 4.75
C SER A 36 24.88 36.35 5.20
N VAL A 37 25.42 35.17 4.94
CA VAL A 37 26.88 34.92 5.02
C VAL A 37 27.37 34.50 3.64
N ALA A 38 28.24 35.34 3.09
CA ALA A 38 28.95 35.09 1.86
C ALA A 38 30.02 34.00 2.07
N LEU A 39 29.99 32.93 1.28
CA LEU A 39 31.03 31.91 1.24
C LEU A 39 32.02 32.22 0.11
N THR A 40 33.22 32.61 0.51
CA THR A 40 34.39 32.75 -0.34
C THR A 40 34.94 31.39 -0.78
N GLY A 41 35.19 31.26 -2.08
CA GLY A 41 35.69 30.04 -2.68
C GLY A 41 37.13 29.69 -2.32
N LYS A 42 37.40 28.41 -2.16
CA LYS A 42 38.76 27.83 -2.31
C LYS A 42 38.73 26.77 -3.38
N LYS A 43 39.43 27.05 -4.47
CA LYS A 43 39.78 26.09 -5.53
C LYS A 43 40.86 25.16 -5.03
N TYR A 44 40.67 23.87 -5.11
CA TYR A 44 41.74 22.87 -5.11
C TYR A 44 41.88 22.30 -6.51
N SER A 45 43.05 22.56 -7.12
CA SER A 45 43.46 21.93 -8.37
C SER A 45 44.26 20.67 -8.02
N CYS A 46 43.91 19.54 -8.59
CA CYS A 46 44.78 18.38 -8.68
C CYS A 46 44.86 17.95 -10.14
N GLY A 47 46.00 18.24 -10.76
CA GLY A 47 46.30 17.82 -12.11
C GLY A 47 46.83 16.38 -12.11
N ILE A 48 46.33 15.55 -13.05
CA ILE A 48 47.08 14.44 -13.63
C ILE A 48 46.70 14.37 -15.10
N SER A 49 47.67 14.63 -15.95
CA SER A 49 47.67 14.42 -17.38
C SER A 49 47.93 12.95 -17.69
N HIS A 50 47.13 12.37 -18.58
CA HIS A 50 47.60 11.40 -19.57
C HIS A 50 46.52 11.17 -20.63
N GLU A 51 46.71 11.82 -21.80
CA GLU A 51 46.05 11.46 -23.04
C GLU A 51 46.49 10.07 -23.50
N LYS A 52 45.55 9.16 -23.71
CA LYS A 52 45.72 8.03 -24.62
C LYS A 52 44.55 8.08 -25.61
N GLN A 53 44.88 8.49 -26.83
CA GLN A 53 43.98 8.32 -27.99
C GLN A 53 43.72 6.84 -28.21
N VAL A 54 42.47 6.43 -28.12
CA VAL A 54 42.01 5.13 -28.57
C VAL A 54 41.26 5.31 -29.89
N THR A 55 41.86 4.80 -30.95
CA THR A 55 41.26 4.77 -32.29
C THR A 55 40.19 3.71 -32.30
N ILE A 56 38.91 4.11 -32.37
CA ILE A 56 37.77 3.17 -32.52
C ILE A 56 37.60 2.90 -34.03
N THR A 57 38.01 1.70 -34.44
CA THR A 57 37.63 1.16 -35.74
C THR A 57 36.17 0.65 -35.69
N LYS A 58 35.31 1.26 -36.49
CA LYS A 58 33.94 0.78 -36.74
C LYS A 58 33.98 -0.55 -37.48
N SER A 59 33.73 -1.66 -36.77
CA SER A 59 33.31 -2.88 -37.42
C SER A 59 31.80 -3.03 -37.24
N SER A 60 31.06 -2.87 -38.33
CA SER A 60 29.64 -3.14 -38.38
C SER A 60 29.44 -4.67 -38.48
N SER A 61 29.18 -5.31 -37.37
CA SER A 61 28.57 -6.64 -37.37
C SER A 61 27.17 -6.51 -36.76
N ALA A 62 26.16 -6.55 -37.61
CA ALA A 62 24.77 -6.65 -37.20
C ALA A 62 24.55 -7.99 -36.53
N PHE A 63 24.53 -7.99 -35.20
CA PHE A 63 24.05 -9.13 -34.42
C PHE A 63 22.52 -9.19 -34.52
N PRO A 64 21.90 -10.35 -34.76
CA PRO A 64 20.45 -10.46 -34.89
C PRO A 64 19.82 -10.31 -33.49
N ILE A 65 19.21 -9.17 -33.24
CA ILE A 65 18.47 -8.78 -32.03
C ILE A 65 17.40 -9.83 -31.62
N ARG A 66 16.94 -10.65 -32.57
CA ARG A 66 15.86 -11.64 -32.39
C ARG A 66 16.22 -12.85 -31.48
N ARG A 67 17.51 -13.18 -31.29
CA ARG A 67 17.91 -14.33 -30.44
C ARG A 67 18.11 -14.00 -28.98
N LEU A 68 18.53 -12.77 -28.68
CA LEU A 68 18.75 -12.32 -27.30
C LEU A 68 17.43 -12.12 -26.51
N THR A 69 16.35 -11.72 -27.19
CA THR A 69 15.05 -11.51 -26.56
C THR A 69 14.37 -12.82 -26.14
N THR A 70 14.47 -13.88 -26.93
CA THR A 70 13.85 -15.18 -26.65
C THR A 70 14.52 -15.88 -25.44
N ASP A 71 15.84 -15.82 -25.35
CA ASP A 71 16.57 -16.43 -24.25
C ASP A 71 16.32 -15.66 -22.92
N ALA A 72 16.34 -14.32 -22.96
CA ALA A 72 16.06 -13.49 -21.78
C ALA A 72 14.60 -13.63 -21.30
N THR A 73 13.65 -13.76 -22.22
CA THR A 73 12.25 -14.01 -21.90
C THR A 73 12.05 -15.36 -21.24
N ASN A 74 12.60 -16.41 -21.86
CA ASN A 74 12.49 -17.77 -21.33
C ASN A 74 13.11 -17.84 -19.92
N THR A 75 14.21 -17.13 -19.69
CA THR A 75 14.84 -17.05 -18.37
C THR A 75 13.95 -16.32 -17.37
N PHE A 76 13.43 -15.13 -17.70
CA PHE A 76 12.58 -14.35 -16.79
C PHE A 76 11.28 -15.08 -16.40
N VAL A 77 10.56 -15.61 -17.40
CA VAL A 77 9.30 -16.34 -17.17
C VAL A 77 9.57 -17.60 -16.36
N HIS A 78 10.58 -18.37 -16.75
CA HIS A 78 10.96 -19.60 -16.05
C HIS A 78 11.34 -19.34 -14.59
N ASP A 79 12.19 -18.35 -14.32
CA ASP A 79 12.63 -18.01 -12.96
C ASP A 79 11.44 -17.55 -12.09
N TYR A 80 10.50 -16.80 -12.69
CA TYR A 80 9.30 -16.40 -11.98
C TYR A 80 8.38 -17.58 -11.69
N GLU A 81 8.19 -18.51 -12.65
CA GLU A 81 7.38 -19.72 -12.46
C GLU A 81 7.97 -20.63 -11.38
N VAL A 82 9.29 -20.84 -11.37
CA VAL A 82 9.98 -21.59 -10.29
C VAL A 82 9.71 -20.92 -8.95
N HIS A 83 9.86 -19.60 -8.88
CA HIS A 83 9.57 -18.86 -7.65
C HIS A 83 8.11 -19.02 -7.19
N VAL A 84 7.15 -18.96 -8.12
CA VAL A 84 5.73 -19.20 -7.81
C VAL A 84 5.51 -20.60 -7.22
N GLN A 85 6.14 -21.63 -7.81
CA GLN A 85 6.02 -23.00 -7.33
C GLN A 85 6.64 -23.18 -5.93
N GLU A 86 7.80 -22.60 -5.67
CA GLU A 86 8.43 -22.62 -4.34
C GLU A 86 7.53 -21.98 -3.28
N ARG A 87 6.89 -20.85 -3.62
CA ARG A 87 5.99 -20.15 -2.72
C ARG A 87 4.66 -20.91 -2.52
N ALA A 88 4.14 -21.51 -3.59
CA ALA A 88 2.93 -22.33 -3.53
C ALA A 88 3.11 -23.57 -2.63
N ALA A 89 4.31 -24.18 -2.62
CA ALA A 89 4.64 -25.28 -1.69
C ALA A 89 4.50 -24.87 -0.21
N LEU A 90 4.73 -23.58 0.09
CA LEU A 90 4.51 -22.98 1.42
C LEU A 90 3.09 -22.43 1.62
N LYS A 91 2.21 -22.54 0.60
CA LYS A 91 0.86 -21.96 0.58
C LYS A 91 0.84 -20.43 0.78
N ILE A 92 1.83 -19.73 0.25
CA ILE A 92 1.94 -18.27 0.33
C ILE A 92 2.11 -17.63 -1.06
N ALA A 93 1.77 -16.35 -1.15
CA ALA A 93 1.87 -15.59 -2.40
C ALA A 93 3.33 -15.42 -2.86
N PRO A 94 3.60 -15.33 -4.18
CA PRO A 94 4.90 -14.97 -4.71
C PRO A 94 5.36 -13.62 -4.15
N LYS A 95 6.66 -13.38 -4.06
CA LYS A 95 7.19 -12.06 -3.68
C LYS A 95 6.83 -11.01 -4.73
N PRO A 96 6.68 -9.75 -4.33
CA PRO A 96 6.65 -8.63 -5.27
C PRO A 96 7.92 -8.63 -6.12
N LEU A 97 7.82 -8.07 -7.33
CA LEU A 97 8.96 -7.94 -8.23
C LEU A 97 9.95 -6.89 -7.70
N GLY A 98 11.23 -7.23 -7.69
CA GLY A 98 12.29 -6.28 -7.37
C GLY A 98 12.71 -5.45 -8.59
N ALA A 99 13.48 -4.37 -8.36
CA ALA A 99 13.89 -3.42 -9.40
C ALA A 99 14.53 -4.08 -10.63
N LYS A 100 15.40 -5.08 -10.45
CA LYS A 100 16.03 -5.81 -11.57
C LYS A 100 15.01 -6.58 -12.40
N GLN A 101 14.04 -7.23 -11.75
CA GLN A 101 12.98 -7.96 -12.43
C GLN A 101 12.06 -7.01 -13.21
N VAL A 102 11.74 -5.84 -12.62
CA VAL A 102 10.94 -4.82 -13.32
C VAL A 102 11.70 -4.26 -14.52
N ALA A 103 13.01 -4.04 -14.43
CA ALA A 103 13.82 -3.60 -15.55
C ALA A 103 13.84 -4.64 -16.70
N SER A 104 13.91 -5.93 -16.39
CA SER A 104 13.77 -6.98 -17.41
C SER A 104 12.36 -7.03 -17.99
N LEU A 105 11.34 -6.88 -17.14
CA LEU A 105 9.94 -6.87 -17.53
C LEU A 105 9.62 -5.71 -18.50
N THR A 106 10.15 -4.50 -18.26
CA THR A 106 9.94 -3.36 -19.14
C THR A 106 10.50 -3.60 -20.55
N GLN A 107 11.65 -4.26 -20.67
CA GLN A 107 12.19 -4.66 -21.98
C GLN A 107 11.28 -5.65 -22.72
N LEU A 108 10.67 -6.60 -21.98
CA LEU A 108 9.71 -7.53 -22.53
C LEU A 108 8.40 -6.86 -22.95
N LEU A 109 7.97 -5.80 -22.24
CA LEU A 109 6.78 -5.02 -22.60
C LEU A 109 6.99 -4.16 -23.87
N GLU A 110 8.23 -3.80 -24.21
CA GLU A 110 8.54 -3.11 -25.48
C GLU A 110 8.45 -4.07 -26.68
N SER A 111 8.74 -5.34 -26.48
CA SER A 111 8.67 -6.38 -27.53
C SER A 111 8.18 -7.70 -26.91
N PRO A 112 6.88 -7.80 -26.60
CA PRO A 112 6.34 -8.96 -25.91
C PRO A 112 6.43 -10.21 -26.79
N PRO A 113 6.89 -11.33 -26.22
CA PRO A 113 6.89 -12.62 -26.91
C PRO A 113 5.46 -13.13 -27.09
N ASP A 114 5.27 -13.92 -28.16
CA ASP A 114 3.98 -14.50 -28.48
C ASP A 114 3.40 -15.29 -27.28
N GLY A 115 2.14 -15.05 -26.97
CA GLY A 115 1.40 -15.76 -25.92
C GLY A 115 1.66 -15.29 -24.47
N HIS A 116 2.55 -14.30 -24.24
CA HIS A 116 2.89 -13.83 -22.88
C HIS A 116 2.36 -12.42 -22.56
N ALA A 117 1.69 -11.77 -23.50
CA ALA A 117 1.26 -10.37 -23.37
C ALA A 117 0.45 -10.08 -22.09
N GLU A 118 -0.62 -10.84 -21.85
CA GLU A 118 -1.49 -10.67 -20.68
C GLU A 118 -0.74 -10.94 -19.38
N PHE A 119 0.07 -12.00 -19.34
CA PHE A 119 0.86 -12.35 -18.17
C PHE A 119 1.88 -11.26 -17.80
N LEU A 120 2.61 -10.72 -18.77
CA LEU A 120 3.59 -9.66 -18.55
C LEU A 120 2.92 -8.36 -18.09
N LEU A 121 1.75 -8.05 -18.66
CA LEU A 121 0.97 -6.88 -18.26
C LEU A 121 0.44 -7.03 -16.84
N ASP A 122 -0.11 -8.20 -16.47
CA ASP A 122 -0.57 -8.49 -15.12
C ASP A 122 0.56 -8.34 -14.08
N LEU A 123 1.74 -8.89 -14.38
CA LEU A 123 2.92 -8.74 -13.52
C LEU A 123 3.29 -7.26 -13.33
N PHE A 124 3.26 -6.49 -14.40
CA PHE A 124 3.62 -5.08 -14.36
C PHE A 124 2.60 -4.24 -13.59
N GLU A 125 1.31 -4.52 -13.74
CA GLU A 125 0.25 -3.81 -13.03
C GLU A 125 0.19 -4.21 -11.55
N ASN A 126 0.20 -5.51 -11.25
CA ASN A 126 -0.24 -6.05 -9.97
C ASN A 126 0.90 -6.60 -9.09
N ARG A 127 2.12 -6.80 -9.63
CA ARG A 127 3.21 -7.42 -8.85
C ARG A 127 4.37 -6.48 -8.55
N VAL A 128 4.32 -5.22 -8.98
CA VAL A 128 5.33 -4.20 -8.68
C VAL A 128 4.88 -3.41 -7.43
N PRO A 129 5.70 -3.36 -6.35
CA PRO A 129 5.35 -2.56 -5.17
C PRO A 129 5.21 -1.07 -5.55
N PRO A 130 4.20 -0.37 -5.01
CA PRO A 130 4.03 1.07 -5.26
C PRO A 130 4.87 1.95 -4.32
N GLY A 131 4.69 3.27 -4.43
CA GLY A 131 5.27 4.26 -3.54
C GLY A 131 6.74 4.57 -3.86
N VAL A 132 7.61 4.45 -2.85
CA VAL A 132 9.03 4.83 -2.94
C VAL A 132 9.98 3.64 -3.04
N ASP A 133 9.47 2.46 -3.36
CA ASP A 133 10.29 1.27 -3.62
C ASP A 133 11.15 1.45 -4.88
N GLU A 134 12.34 0.85 -4.92
CA GLU A 134 13.22 0.89 -6.10
C GLU A 134 12.55 0.32 -7.35
N ALA A 135 11.72 -0.70 -7.20
CA ALA A 135 10.95 -1.28 -8.30
C ALA A 135 9.90 -0.29 -8.84
N ALA A 136 9.27 0.49 -7.94
CA ALA A 136 8.35 1.58 -8.32
C ALA A 136 9.08 2.68 -9.10
N TYR A 137 10.33 3.00 -8.73
CA TYR A 137 11.14 3.95 -9.47
C TYR A 137 11.36 3.50 -10.92
N VAL A 138 11.74 2.24 -11.13
CA VAL A 138 11.94 1.68 -12.48
C VAL A 138 10.63 1.71 -13.28
N LYS A 139 9.52 1.27 -12.68
CA LYS A 139 8.18 1.31 -13.30
C LYS A 139 7.79 2.72 -13.72
N ALA A 140 7.88 3.70 -12.82
CA ALA A 140 7.49 5.08 -13.09
C ALA A 140 8.39 5.74 -14.14
N THR A 141 9.70 5.48 -14.11
CA THR A 141 10.66 6.03 -15.08
C THR A 141 10.40 5.50 -16.48
N TRP A 142 10.09 4.22 -16.62
CA TRP A 142 9.75 3.63 -17.91
C TRP A 142 8.42 4.19 -18.45
N LEU A 143 7.38 4.28 -17.62
CA LEU A 143 6.11 4.88 -17.99
C LEU A 143 6.26 6.35 -18.40
N ALA A 144 7.07 7.13 -17.69
CA ALA A 144 7.39 8.50 -18.06
C ALA A 144 8.09 8.56 -19.43
N SER A 145 9.04 7.66 -19.71
CA SER A 145 9.70 7.56 -21.00
C SER A 145 8.74 7.21 -22.13
N LEU A 146 7.70 6.42 -21.87
CA LEU A 146 6.64 6.11 -22.82
C LEU A 146 5.77 7.35 -23.10
N LEU A 147 5.40 8.11 -22.07
CA LEU A 147 4.66 9.36 -22.23
C LEU A 147 5.42 10.39 -23.05
N GLU A 148 6.74 10.44 -22.89
CA GLU A 148 7.64 11.31 -23.67
C GLU A 148 7.94 10.78 -25.08
N GLY A 149 7.49 9.58 -25.43
CA GLY A 149 7.74 8.95 -26.74
C GLY A 149 9.17 8.44 -26.92
N LYS A 150 9.95 8.27 -25.86
CA LYS A 150 11.31 7.72 -25.88
C LYS A 150 11.32 6.20 -26.01
N VAL A 151 10.28 5.54 -25.52
CA VAL A 151 10.04 4.11 -25.66
C VAL A 151 8.61 3.89 -26.12
N SER A 152 8.31 2.70 -26.64
CA SER A 152 6.98 2.30 -27.07
C SER A 152 6.68 0.86 -26.66
N SER A 153 5.42 0.55 -26.44
CA SER A 153 4.93 -0.79 -26.16
C SER A 153 3.65 -1.06 -26.95
N PRO A 154 3.48 -2.25 -27.53
CA PRO A 154 2.22 -2.61 -28.16
C PRO A 154 1.10 -2.89 -27.13
N LEU A 155 1.43 -3.04 -25.84
CA LEU A 155 0.50 -3.38 -24.78
C LEU A 155 0.04 -2.17 -23.96
N ILE A 156 0.84 -1.11 -23.93
CA ILE A 156 0.62 0.06 -23.08
C ILE A 156 0.76 1.30 -23.94
N ASP A 157 -0.36 1.93 -24.24
CA ASP A 157 -0.40 3.24 -24.88
C ASP A 157 -0.22 4.37 -23.83
N ARG A 158 -0.19 5.63 -24.28
CA ARG A 158 0.01 6.79 -23.39
C ARG A 158 -1.12 6.95 -22.37
N LYS A 159 -2.36 6.63 -22.71
CA LYS A 159 -3.51 6.71 -21.77
C LYS A 159 -3.39 5.64 -20.70
N LYS A 160 -3.13 4.40 -21.11
CA LYS A 160 -2.90 3.28 -20.18
C LYS A 160 -1.69 3.54 -19.27
N ALA A 161 -0.64 4.21 -19.77
CA ALA A 161 0.51 4.59 -18.95
C ALA A 161 0.13 5.57 -17.82
N VAL A 162 -0.74 6.57 -18.09
CA VAL A 162 -1.25 7.49 -17.07
C VAL A 162 -2.15 6.75 -16.06
N GLU A 163 -3.00 5.83 -16.51
CA GLU A 163 -3.81 4.99 -15.63
C GLU A 163 -2.94 4.18 -14.66
N ILE A 164 -1.91 3.49 -15.19
CA ILE A 164 -0.98 2.70 -14.38
C ILE A 164 -0.21 3.60 -13.39
N LEU A 165 0.26 4.78 -13.81
CA LEU A 165 0.88 5.74 -12.89
C LEU A 165 -0.08 6.14 -11.77
N GLY A 166 -1.38 6.29 -12.05
CA GLY A 166 -2.41 6.60 -11.06
C GLY A 166 -2.57 5.55 -9.96
N THR A 167 -2.20 4.29 -10.23
CA THR A 167 -2.30 3.19 -9.23
C THR A 167 -1.13 3.13 -8.24
N MET A 168 -0.08 3.95 -8.40
CA MET A 168 1.18 3.82 -7.68
C MET A 168 1.22 4.51 -6.31
N GLN A 169 0.15 5.10 -5.85
CA GLN A 169 -0.04 5.62 -4.48
C GLN A 169 0.93 6.74 -4.03
N GLY A 170 1.46 7.53 -4.94
CA GLY A 170 2.41 8.61 -4.64
C GLY A 170 3.87 8.21 -4.82
N GLY A 171 4.77 9.18 -4.66
CA GLY A 171 6.20 9.01 -4.90
C GLY A 171 6.60 9.29 -6.35
N TYR A 172 7.25 8.35 -7.02
CA TYR A 172 7.84 8.54 -8.35
C TYR A 172 6.86 8.76 -9.50
N ASN A 173 5.59 8.43 -9.31
CA ASN A 173 4.54 8.61 -10.31
C ASN A 173 4.01 10.05 -10.38
N ILE A 174 4.26 10.89 -9.40
CA ILE A 174 3.63 12.22 -9.28
C ILE A 174 4.09 13.16 -10.38
N ALA A 175 5.40 13.31 -10.57
CA ALA A 175 5.95 14.22 -11.58
C ALA A 175 5.45 13.90 -13.02
N PRO A 176 5.43 12.65 -13.49
CA PRO A 176 4.84 12.31 -14.78
C PRO A 176 3.34 12.63 -14.88
N LEU A 177 2.56 12.40 -13.80
CA LEU A 177 1.14 12.73 -13.76
C LEU A 177 0.90 14.25 -13.85
N VAL A 178 1.67 15.05 -13.09
CA VAL A 178 1.60 16.52 -13.15
C VAL A 178 2.00 17.05 -14.53
N SER A 179 2.99 16.44 -15.18
CA SER A 179 3.37 16.78 -16.54
C SER A 179 2.26 16.48 -17.55
N SER A 180 1.51 15.40 -17.35
CA SER A 180 0.40 14.98 -18.23
C SER A 180 -0.77 15.97 -18.21
N LEU A 181 -0.87 16.89 -17.25
CA LEU A 181 -1.88 17.95 -17.22
C LEU A 181 -1.73 18.98 -18.36
N ASN A 182 -0.61 18.97 -19.07
CA ASN A 182 -0.37 19.84 -20.23
C ASN A 182 -0.82 19.21 -21.56
N ASP A 183 -1.30 17.98 -21.57
CA ASP A 183 -1.76 17.26 -22.75
C ASP A 183 -3.27 16.97 -22.59
N ASP A 184 -4.11 17.65 -23.37
CA ASP A 184 -5.57 17.54 -23.29
C ASP A 184 -6.09 16.12 -23.46
N SER A 185 -5.34 15.24 -24.14
CA SER A 185 -5.71 13.84 -24.35
C SER A 185 -5.43 12.96 -23.12
N LEU A 186 -4.54 13.38 -22.23
CA LEU A 186 -4.10 12.67 -21.03
C LEU A 186 -4.60 13.32 -19.74
N ALA A 187 -4.77 14.64 -19.76
CA ALA A 187 -5.11 15.44 -18.59
C ALA A 187 -6.36 14.94 -17.82
N PRO A 188 -7.47 14.53 -18.48
CA PRO A 188 -8.63 14.00 -17.75
C PRO A 188 -8.31 12.76 -16.91
N ILE A 189 -7.44 11.86 -17.38
CA ILE A 189 -7.01 10.66 -16.67
C ILE A 189 -6.07 11.06 -15.53
N ALA A 190 -5.14 11.98 -15.79
CA ALA A 190 -4.22 12.50 -14.78
C ALA A 190 -4.96 13.24 -13.64
N VAL A 191 -6.06 13.94 -13.93
CA VAL A 191 -6.93 14.56 -12.92
C VAL A 191 -7.47 13.51 -11.95
N ILE A 192 -8.04 12.42 -12.48
CA ILE A 192 -8.57 11.33 -11.64
C ILE A 192 -7.46 10.76 -10.74
N ALA A 193 -6.30 10.47 -11.31
CA ALA A 193 -5.16 9.92 -10.58
C ALA A 193 -4.67 10.85 -9.46
N LEU A 194 -4.47 12.13 -9.76
CA LEU A 194 -3.96 13.13 -8.82
C LEU A 194 -4.98 13.52 -7.74
N SER A 195 -6.28 13.51 -8.07
CA SER A 195 -7.35 13.76 -7.10
C SER A 195 -7.36 12.74 -5.95
N HIS A 196 -6.91 11.51 -6.21
CA HIS A 196 -6.83 10.43 -5.22
C HIS A 196 -5.43 10.27 -4.61
N THR A 197 -4.44 11.02 -5.07
CA THR A 197 -3.06 10.93 -4.55
C THR A 197 -2.83 12.02 -3.50
N LEU A 198 -2.61 11.62 -2.25
CA LEU A 198 -2.56 12.54 -1.10
C LEU A 198 -1.16 12.92 -0.67
N LEU A 199 -0.16 12.06 -0.93
CA LEU A 199 1.23 12.29 -0.52
C LEU A 199 2.01 13.08 -1.58
N MET A 200 1.61 14.33 -1.78
CA MET A 200 2.15 15.21 -2.83
C MET A 200 2.79 16.49 -2.28
N PHE A 201 3.32 16.49 -1.09
CA PHE A 201 3.74 17.70 -0.37
C PHE A 201 4.57 18.65 -1.23
N ASP A 202 5.61 18.16 -1.88
CA ASP A 202 6.51 18.99 -2.70
C ASP A 202 5.88 19.39 -4.04
N SER A 203 5.02 18.54 -4.62
CA SER A 203 4.39 18.76 -5.92
C SER A 203 3.06 19.51 -5.84
N PHE A 204 2.56 19.83 -4.64
CA PHE A 204 1.36 20.65 -4.47
C PHE A 204 1.51 22.00 -5.17
N HIS A 205 2.65 22.67 -5.00
CA HIS A 205 2.91 23.96 -5.59
C HIS A 205 3.03 23.91 -7.12
N ASP A 206 3.46 22.79 -7.68
CA ASP A 206 3.50 22.59 -9.15
C ASP A 206 2.09 22.58 -9.74
N VAL A 207 1.14 21.93 -9.05
CA VAL A 207 -0.28 21.92 -9.44
C VAL A 207 -0.90 23.31 -9.24
N GLU A 208 -0.61 23.96 -8.11
CA GLU A 208 -1.06 25.32 -7.80
C GLU A 208 -0.58 26.33 -8.86
N GLU A 209 0.69 26.28 -9.24
CA GLU A 209 1.26 27.13 -10.27
C GLU A 209 0.59 26.94 -11.63
N LYS A 210 0.37 25.67 -12.04
CA LYS A 210 -0.39 25.37 -13.28
C LYS A 210 -1.79 25.95 -13.26
N ALA A 211 -2.49 25.83 -12.13
CA ALA A 211 -3.83 26.40 -11.97
C ALA A 211 -3.83 27.94 -12.06
N ARG A 212 -2.86 28.60 -11.42
CA ARG A 212 -2.66 30.07 -11.53
C ARG A 212 -2.35 30.51 -12.95
N ASN A 213 -1.65 29.69 -13.71
CA ASN A 213 -1.35 29.92 -15.13
C ASN A 213 -2.52 29.55 -16.07
N GLY A 214 -3.69 29.25 -15.53
CA GLY A 214 -4.91 29.03 -16.30
C GLY A 214 -5.15 27.60 -16.76
N ASN A 215 -4.41 26.60 -16.24
CA ASN A 215 -4.69 25.19 -16.54
C ASN A 215 -5.97 24.73 -15.84
N PRO A 216 -7.06 24.39 -16.59
CA PRO A 216 -8.34 24.05 -15.99
C PRO A 216 -8.30 22.70 -15.26
N TYR A 217 -7.47 21.77 -15.67
CA TYR A 217 -7.30 20.46 -15.07
C TYR A 217 -6.64 20.54 -13.70
N ALA A 218 -5.60 21.38 -13.57
CA ALA A 218 -4.97 21.66 -12.29
C ALA A 218 -5.94 22.35 -11.31
N ALA A 219 -6.77 23.27 -11.78
CA ALA A 219 -7.82 23.90 -10.96
C ALA A 219 -8.85 22.87 -10.46
N GLN A 220 -9.21 21.90 -11.30
CA GLN A 220 -10.11 20.81 -10.91
C GLN A 220 -9.53 19.93 -9.81
N ILE A 221 -8.22 19.61 -9.87
CA ILE A 221 -7.53 18.85 -8.83
C ILE A 221 -7.53 19.60 -7.50
N LEU A 222 -7.17 20.90 -7.51
CA LEU A 222 -7.20 21.73 -6.29
C LEU A 222 -8.59 21.79 -5.67
N LYS A 223 -9.63 21.85 -6.51
CA LYS A 223 -11.01 21.81 -6.04
C LYS A 223 -11.35 20.47 -5.39
N SER A 224 -11.00 19.34 -6.03
CA SER A 224 -11.20 17.99 -5.50
C SER A 224 -10.53 17.81 -4.14
N TRP A 225 -9.28 18.29 -4.01
CA TRP A 225 -8.58 18.25 -2.71
C TRP A 225 -9.22 19.13 -1.65
N ALA A 226 -9.68 20.34 -2.02
CA ALA A 226 -10.37 21.23 -1.10
C ALA A 226 -11.72 20.68 -0.62
N ASP A 227 -12.42 19.97 -1.50
CA ASP A 227 -13.70 19.31 -1.20
C ASP A 227 -13.52 17.96 -0.47
N ALA A 228 -12.27 17.50 -0.32
CA ALA A 228 -11.92 16.21 0.27
C ALA A 228 -12.61 15.01 -0.42
N GLU A 229 -12.75 15.07 -1.75
CA GLU A 229 -13.46 14.03 -2.52
C GLU A 229 -12.85 12.65 -2.31
N TRP A 230 -11.52 12.53 -2.21
CA TRP A 230 -10.77 11.31 -1.93
C TRP A 230 -11.22 10.61 -0.63
N PHE A 231 -11.79 11.36 0.30
CA PHE A 231 -12.26 10.88 1.59
C PHE A 231 -13.77 10.64 1.60
N VAL A 232 -14.55 11.64 1.15
CA VAL A 232 -16.03 11.57 1.21
C VAL A 232 -16.62 10.64 0.15
N SER A 233 -15.84 10.24 -0.88
CA SER A 233 -16.27 9.30 -1.92
C SER A 233 -16.05 7.83 -1.57
N ARG A 234 -15.45 7.54 -0.41
CA ARG A 234 -15.24 6.15 0.05
C ARG A 234 -16.58 5.47 0.35
N ASP A 235 -16.60 4.16 0.15
CA ASP A 235 -17.73 3.34 0.55
C ASP A 235 -17.93 3.43 2.06
N LYS A 236 -19.18 3.52 2.47
CA LYS A 236 -19.53 3.48 3.89
C LYS A 236 -19.30 2.08 4.45
N VAL A 237 -18.98 2.01 5.74
CA VAL A 237 -18.95 0.74 6.47
C VAL A 237 -20.32 0.05 6.30
N PRO A 238 -20.37 -1.25 5.95
CA PRO A 238 -21.63 -1.98 5.81
C PRO A 238 -22.45 -1.96 7.11
N GLU A 239 -23.76 -1.87 6.98
CA GLU A 239 -24.66 -1.94 8.15
C GLU A 239 -24.56 -3.27 8.89
N LYS A 240 -24.17 -4.34 8.17
CA LYS A 240 -23.95 -5.66 8.74
C LYS A 240 -22.69 -6.30 8.15
N ILE A 241 -21.83 -6.82 9.03
CA ILE A 241 -20.61 -7.56 8.68
C ILE A 241 -20.74 -8.97 9.27
N THR A 242 -20.79 -9.98 8.40
CA THR A 242 -20.81 -11.39 8.83
C THR A 242 -19.40 -11.95 8.80
N VAL A 243 -18.94 -12.55 9.90
CA VAL A 243 -17.59 -13.13 10.01
C VAL A 243 -17.59 -14.45 10.76
N THR A 244 -16.59 -15.28 10.47
CA THR A 244 -16.29 -16.47 11.26
C THR A 244 -15.23 -16.15 12.30
N VAL A 245 -15.44 -16.55 13.54
CA VAL A 245 -14.56 -16.30 14.69
C VAL A 245 -13.32 -17.18 14.65
N PHE A 246 -12.15 -16.57 14.66
CA PHE A 246 -10.89 -17.22 15.02
C PHE A 246 -10.52 -16.79 16.44
N LYS A 247 -10.84 -17.62 17.44
CA LYS A 247 -10.70 -17.33 18.87
C LYS A 247 -9.31 -17.68 19.38
N VAL A 248 -8.68 -16.74 20.08
CA VAL A 248 -7.41 -16.93 20.80
C VAL A 248 -7.61 -16.54 22.26
N SER A 249 -7.61 -17.53 23.14
CA SER A 249 -7.84 -17.31 24.57
C SER A 249 -6.62 -16.71 25.28
N GLY A 250 -6.87 -15.93 26.33
CA GLY A 250 -5.85 -15.29 27.16
C GLY A 250 -5.25 -14.04 26.49
N GLU A 251 -4.11 -13.61 27.04
CA GLU A 251 -3.38 -12.47 26.49
C GLU A 251 -2.61 -12.88 25.20
N THR A 252 -2.73 -12.06 24.19
CA THR A 252 -1.96 -12.16 22.95
C THR A 252 -1.11 -10.90 22.78
N ASN A 253 0.18 -11.04 22.98
CA ASN A 253 1.10 -9.95 22.78
C ASN A 253 1.57 -9.87 21.32
N THR A 254 2.24 -8.77 20.97
CA THR A 254 2.73 -8.58 19.59
C THR A 254 3.83 -9.56 19.20
N ASP A 255 4.53 -10.21 20.13
CA ASP A 255 5.52 -11.24 19.82
C ASP A 255 4.87 -12.62 19.57
N ASP A 256 3.65 -12.85 20.07
CA ASP A 256 2.84 -14.01 19.67
C ASP A 256 2.38 -13.87 18.21
N LEU A 257 2.08 -12.66 17.77
CA LEU A 257 1.59 -12.34 16.43
C LEU A 257 2.72 -12.12 15.41
N SER A 258 3.89 -11.68 15.87
CA SER A 258 5.08 -11.37 15.08
C SER A 258 6.34 -11.70 15.88
N PRO A 259 6.70 -12.98 16.00
CA PRO A 259 7.79 -13.44 16.86
C PRO A 259 9.13 -12.78 16.53
N ALA A 260 9.87 -12.36 17.57
CA ALA A 260 11.19 -11.74 17.43
C ALA A 260 12.22 -12.65 16.74
N PRO A 261 12.28 -13.98 17.00
CA PRO A 261 13.18 -14.87 16.27
C PRO A 261 12.94 -14.92 14.77
N ASP A 262 11.72 -14.61 14.32
CA ASP A 262 11.33 -14.59 12.89
C ASP A 262 11.35 -13.17 12.29
N ALA A 263 11.92 -12.19 12.97
CA ALA A 263 11.93 -10.78 12.54
C ALA A 263 12.58 -10.58 11.16
N TRP A 264 13.48 -11.45 10.73
CA TRP A 264 14.09 -11.44 9.41
C TRP A 264 13.10 -11.58 8.26
N SER A 265 11.96 -12.23 8.51
CA SER A 265 10.90 -12.45 7.51
C SER A 265 9.85 -11.31 7.45
N ARG A 266 9.89 -10.33 8.36
CA ARG A 266 8.90 -9.23 8.44
C ARG A 266 8.69 -8.45 7.13
N PRO A 267 9.71 -8.20 6.29
CA PRO A 267 9.50 -7.56 5.00
C PRO A 267 8.65 -8.39 4.01
N ASP A 268 8.60 -9.70 4.22
CA ASP A 268 7.80 -10.65 3.43
C ASP A 268 6.57 -11.04 4.26
N ILE A 269 5.53 -10.21 4.21
CA ILE A 269 4.33 -10.37 5.04
C ILE A 269 3.73 -11.78 4.95
N PRO A 270 3.51 -12.38 3.75
CA PRO A 270 2.99 -13.75 3.64
C PRO A 270 3.84 -14.79 4.36
N LEU A 271 5.17 -14.68 4.27
CA LEU A 271 6.08 -15.59 4.93
C LEU A 271 6.08 -15.38 6.45
N HIS A 272 6.11 -14.12 6.88
CA HIS A 272 6.12 -13.79 8.31
C HIS A 272 4.82 -14.21 9.01
N ALA A 273 3.68 -14.10 8.34
CA ALA A 273 2.39 -14.50 8.87
C ALA A 273 2.32 -16.00 9.21
N LEU A 274 3.13 -16.85 8.59
CA LEU A 274 3.22 -18.28 8.94
C LEU A 274 3.76 -18.49 10.38
N ALA A 275 4.48 -17.53 10.93
CA ALA A 275 4.98 -17.60 12.30
C ALA A 275 3.99 -17.11 13.37
N MET A 276 2.82 -16.58 12.95
CA MET A 276 1.80 -16.11 13.86
C MET A 276 1.28 -17.25 14.74
N LEU A 277 1.31 -17.05 16.07
CA LEU A 277 0.83 -18.02 17.05
C LEU A 277 1.52 -19.40 16.95
N LYS A 278 2.80 -19.43 16.57
CA LYS A 278 3.57 -20.67 16.45
C LYS A 278 3.85 -21.37 17.78
N ASN A 279 3.84 -20.62 18.89
CA ASN A 279 3.99 -21.20 20.22
C ASN A 279 2.67 -21.87 20.64
N PRO A 280 2.72 -23.06 21.26
CA PRO A 280 1.52 -23.78 21.71
C PRO A 280 0.66 -22.92 22.64
N ARG A 281 -0.66 -22.94 22.40
CA ARG A 281 -1.68 -22.27 23.22
C ARG A 281 -2.94 -23.10 23.26
N ASP A 282 -3.75 -22.90 24.29
CA ASP A 282 -5.03 -23.57 24.40
C ASP A 282 -5.92 -23.29 23.19
N GLY A 283 -6.40 -24.34 22.53
CA GLY A 283 -7.22 -24.25 21.32
C GLY A 283 -6.48 -23.92 20.03
N ILE A 284 -5.16 -23.62 20.07
CA ILE A 284 -4.35 -23.32 18.89
C ILE A 284 -3.26 -24.37 18.74
N HIS A 285 -3.38 -25.20 17.71
CA HIS A 285 -2.38 -26.23 17.39
C HIS A 285 -1.51 -25.86 16.20
N ASN A 286 -2.13 -25.29 15.16
CA ASN A 286 -1.49 -24.80 13.96
C ASN A 286 -2.36 -23.66 13.41
N ALA A 287 -2.05 -22.42 13.80
CA ALA A 287 -2.90 -21.28 13.47
C ALA A 287 -3.15 -21.11 11.94
N PRO A 288 -2.16 -21.19 11.04
CA PRO A 288 -2.40 -21.13 9.61
C PRO A 288 -3.35 -22.21 9.10
N GLN A 289 -3.21 -23.44 9.57
CA GLN A 289 -4.06 -24.55 9.15
C GLN A 289 -5.51 -24.37 9.64
N GLN A 290 -5.70 -24.02 10.92
CA GLN A 290 -7.02 -23.75 11.49
C GLN A 290 -7.71 -22.58 10.78
N ILE A 291 -6.97 -21.54 10.43
CA ILE A 291 -7.47 -20.40 9.64
C ILE A 291 -7.94 -20.86 8.25
N PHE A 292 -7.18 -21.73 7.59
CA PHE A 292 -7.59 -22.31 6.30
C PHE A 292 -8.91 -23.07 6.41
N GLU A 293 -9.03 -23.94 7.40
CA GLU A 293 -10.23 -24.73 7.65
C GLU A 293 -11.47 -23.86 7.95
N LEU A 294 -11.28 -22.78 8.72
CA LEU A 294 -12.36 -21.85 9.01
C LEU A 294 -12.81 -21.05 7.77
N LYS A 295 -11.92 -20.75 6.84
CA LYS A 295 -12.26 -20.08 5.57
C LYS A 295 -13.17 -20.91 4.69
N GLU A 296 -13.16 -22.23 4.81
CA GLU A 296 -14.07 -23.13 4.08
C GLU A 296 -15.56 -22.91 4.44
N LYS A 297 -15.84 -22.25 5.56
CA LYS A 297 -17.21 -21.82 5.92
C LYS A 297 -17.77 -20.71 5.00
N GLY A 298 -16.92 -20.07 4.19
CA GLY A 298 -17.32 -19.11 3.17
C GLY A 298 -17.51 -17.67 3.66
N PHE A 299 -17.26 -17.38 4.94
CA PHE A 299 -17.27 -16.02 5.49
C PHE A 299 -15.84 -15.50 5.77
N PRO A 300 -15.62 -14.17 5.69
CA PRO A 300 -14.39 -13.57 6.18
C PRO A 300 -14.14 -13.94 7.65
N LEU A 301 -12.88 -13.96 8.07
CA LEU A 301 -12.55 -14.27 9.46
C LEU A 301 -12.42 -12.98 10.30
N ALA A 302 -12.76 -13.07 11.57
CA ALA A 302 -12.40 -12.09 12.59
C ALA A 302 -11.39 -12.70 13.57
N TYR A 303 -10.34 -11.95 13.89
CA TYR A 303 -9.48 -12.28 15.02
C TYR A 303 -10.19 -11.90 16.31
N VAL A 304 -10.33 -12.84 17.24
CA VAL A 304 -11.03 -12.63 18.50
C VAL A 304 -10.14 -13.07 19.68
N GLY A 305 -9.85 -12.16 20.63
CA GLY A 305 -9.01 -12.46 21.78
C GLY A 305 -9.50 -11.82 23.08
N ASP A 306 -9.03 -12.31 24.22
CA ASP A 306 -9.39 -11.72 25.50
C ASP A 306 -8.62 -10.40 25.72
N VAL A 307 -7.28 -10.42 25.62
CA VAL A 307 -6.43 -9.22 25.62
C VAL A 307 -5.53 -9.28 24.38
N VAL A 308 -5.57 -8.25 23.54
CA VAL A 308 -4.91 -8.29 22.24
C VAL A 308 -3.92 -7.15 22.06
N GLY A 309 -2.74 -7.48 21.55
CA GLY A 309 -1.79 -6.50 21.00
C GLY A 309 -0.92 -5.78 22.01
N THR A 310 -0.71 -6.34 23.21
CA THR A 310 0.30 -5.86 24.14
C THR A 310 1.71 -6.02 23.56
N GLY A 311 2.64 -5.12 23.87
CA GLY A 311 4.02 -5.16 23.37
C GLY A 311 4.34 -4.12 22.30
N SER A 312 5.48 -4.26 21.63
CA SER A 312 6.06 -3.20 20.78
C SER A 312 6.09 -3.46 19.27
N SER A 313 6.03 -4.72 18.82
CA SER A 313 6.12 -5.09 17.40
C SER A 313 4.80 -4.92 16.63
N ARG A 314 4.09 -3.81 16.85
CA ARG A 314 2.70 -3.58 16.42
C ARG A 314 2.46 -3.69 14.93
N LYS A 315 3.26 -2.99 14.11
CA LYS A 315 3.05 -2.96 12.65
C LYS A 315 3.15 -4.35 12.03
N SER A 316 4.15 -5.14 12.41
CA SER A 316 4.28 -6.51 11.88
C SER A 316 3.22 -7.45 12.44
N ALA A 317 2.81 -7.29 13.69
CA ALA A 317 1.70 -8.04 14.29
C ALA A 317 0.37 -7.73 13.58
N THR A 318 0.08 -6.46 13.30
CA THR A 318 -1.07 -6.06 12.49
C THR A 318 -1.02 -6.68 11.10
N ASN A 319 0.12 -6.60 10.41
CA ASN A 319 0.28 -7.23 9.09
C ASN A 319 0.02 -8.75 9.12
N SER A 320 0.44 -9.45 10.18
CA SER A 320 0.17 -10.89 10.34
C SER A 320 -1.33 -11.18 10.48
N ILE A 321 -2.05 -10.42 11.31
CA ILE A 321 -3.52 -10.55 11.42
C ILE A 321 -4.18 -10.23 10.08
N LEU A 322 -3.84 -9.09 9.46
CA LEU A 322 -4.50 -8.66 8.22
C LEU A 322 -4.19 -9.59 7.05
N TRP A 323 -3.04 -10.28 7.05
CA TRP A 323 -2.76 -11.29 6.04
C TRP A 323 -3.82 -12.39 6.00
N TYR A 324 -4.37 -12.73 7.15
CA TYR A 324 -5.42 -13.76 7.25
C TYR A 324 -6.84 -13.22 7.25
N MET A 325 -7.08 -12.06 7.85
CA MET A 325 -8.41 -11.50 8.09
C MET A 325 -8.79 -10.40 7.10
N GLY A 326 -7.81 -9.78 6.45
CA GLY A 326 -8.01 -8.63 5.56
C GLY A 326 -8.23 -9.03 4.10
N LYS A 327 -8.41 -8.01 3.27
CA LYS A 327 -8.57 -8.07 1.80
C LYS A 327 -7.33 -7.52 1.12
N ASP A 328 -7.02 -8.02 -0.06
CA ASP A 328 -5.92 -7.51 -0.87
C ASP A 328 -6.16 -6.04 -1.24
N ILE A 329 -5.11 -5.22 -1.16
CA ILE A 329 -5.16 -3.84 -1.62
C ILE A 329 -4.86 -3.86 -3.12
N PRO A 330 -5.75 -3.31 -3.97
CA PRO A 330 -5.52 -3.27 -5.40
C PRO A 330 -4.16 -2.64 -5.75
N PHE A 331 -3.41 -3.26 -6.64
CA PHE A 331 -2.08 -2.83 -7.10
C PHE A 331 -0.98 -2.76 -6.02
N VAL A 332 -1.23 -3.29 -4.81
CA VAL A 332 -0.25 -3.37 -3.73
C VAL A 332 0.00 -4.83 -3.38
N PRO A 333 1.01 -5.47 -4.00
CA PRO A 333 1.26 -6.88 -3.79
C PRO A 333 1.62 -7.20 -2.34
N ASN A 334 1.08 -8.33 -1.85
CA ASN A 334 1.39 -8.93 -0.56
C ASN A 334 1.10 -8.05 0.67
N LYS A 335 0.18 -7.09 0.55
CA LYS A 335 -0.31 -6.29 1.65
C LYS A 335 -1.84 -6.27 1.64
N ARG A 336 -2.44 -6.31 2.82
CA ARG A 336 -3.88 -6.36 3.01
C ARG A 336 -4.35 -5.26 3.92
N THR A 337 -5.58 -4.85 3.74
CA THR A 337 -6.32 -3.89 4.55
C THR A 337 -7.68 -4.46 4.97
N GLY A 338 -8.42 -3.76 5.78
CA GLY A 338 -9.70 -4.24 6.30
C GLY A 338 -9.53 -5.32 7.36
N GLY A 339 -10.53 -6.17 7.48
CA GLY A 339 -10.57 -7.22 8.48
C GLY A 339 -11.10 -6.74 9.84
N VAL A 340 -11.53 -7.69 10.66
CA VAL A 340 -12.11 -7.42 11.97
C VAL A 340 -11.21 -7.99 13.05
N CYS A 341 -10.92 -7.19 14.07
CA CYS A 341 -10.18 -7.60 15.28
C CYS A 341 -11.02 -7.26 16.51
N ILE A 342 -11.43 -8.28 17.26
CA ILE A 342 -12.29 -8.12 18.44
C ILE A 342 -11.49 -8.52 19.68
N GLY A 343 -11.54 -7.71 20.73
CA GLY A 343 -10.93 -8.01 22.02
C GLY A 343 -11.84 -7.66 23.18
N SER A 344 -11.77 -8.38 24.30
CA SER A 344 -12.30 -7.83 25.56
C SER A 344 -11.53 -6.58 25.94
N LYS A 345 -10.22 -6.59 25.64
CA LYS A 345 -9.33 -5.43 25.66
C LYS A 345 -8.38 -5.47 24.48
N ILE A 346 -8.14 -4.32 23.87
CA ILE A 346 -7.10 -4.15 22.86
C ILE A 346 -6.13 -3.07 23.35
N ALA A 347 -4.82 -3.38 23.34
CA ALA A 347 -3.82 -2.40 23.75
C ALA A 347 -3.96 -1.10 22.93
N PRO A 348 -4.02 0.09 23.54
CA PRO A 348 -4.43 1.32 22.85
C PRO A 348 -3.61 1.63 21.60
N ILE A 349 -2.29 1.44 21.65
CA ILE A 349 -1.43 1.72 20.50
C ILE A 349 -1.61 0.64 19.40
N PHE A 350 -1.95 -0.59 19.79
CA PHE A 350 -2.27 -1.64 18.80
C PHE A 350 -3.63 -1.37 18.15
N PHE A 351 -4.61 -0.90 18.92
CA PHE A 351 -5.92 -0.48 18.44
C PHE A 351 -5.76 0.57 17.33
N ASN A 352 -5.05 1.66 17.59
CA ASN A 352 -4.81 2.71 16.60
C ASN A 352 -4.01 2.18 15.39
N THR A 353 -3.06 1.24 15.58
CA THR A 353 -2.32 0.66 14.46
C THR A 353 -3.23 -0.20 13.57
N MET A 354 -4.23 -0.86 14.14
CA MET A 354 -5.24 -1.59 13.38
C MET A 354 -6.13 -0.63 12.57
N GLU A 355 -6.61 0.48 13.21
CA GLU A 355 -7.35 1.55 12.52
C GLU A 355 -6.55 2.13 11.35
N ASP A 356 -5.31 2.58 11.59
CA ASP A 356 -4.40 3.13 10.56
C ASP A 356 -4.15 2.16 9.40
N SER A 357 -4.39 0.87 9.61
CA SER A 357 -4.25 -0.18 8.58
C SER A 357 -5.57 -0.50 7.88
N GLY A 358 -6.63 0.26 8.17
CA GLY A 358 -7.97 0.10 7.61
C GLY A 358 -8.74 -1.10 8.17
N ALA A 359 -8.34 -1.65 9.33
CA ALA A 359 -9.08 -2.70 10.02
C ALA A 359 -10.14 -2.11 10.95
N LEU A 360 -11.11 -2.94 11.34
CA LEU A 360 -12.14 -2.61 12.31
C LEU A 360 -11.82 -3.27 13.67
N PRO A 361 -11.11 -2.56 14.58
CA PRO A 361 -10.89 -3.05 15.94
C PRO A 361 -12.10 -2.73 16.80
N LEU A 362 -12.61 -3.73 17.53
CA LEU A 362 -13.78 -3.63 18.42
C LEU A 362 -13.45 -4.13 19.80
N GLU A 363 -13.83 -3.39 20.84
CA GLU A 363 -13.76 -3.85 22.24
C GLU A 363 -15.15 -4.21 22.75
N MET A 364 -15.32 -5.48 23.14
CA MET A 364 -16.55 -6.02 23.69
C MET A 364 -16.30 -7.27 24.54
N ASP A 365 -17.28 -7.71 25.31
CA ASP A 365 -17.19 -9.01 25.96
C ASP A 365 -17.18 -10.14 24.92
N VAL A 366 -16.10 -10.93 24.91
CA VAL A 366 -15.89 -12.05 23.99
C VAL A 366 -16.08 -13.42 24.67
N SER A 367 -16.53 -13.46 25.92
CA SER A 367 -16.61 -14.70 26.70
C SER A 367 -17.57 -15.74 26.10
N ARG A 368 -18.60 -15.28 25.41
CA ARG A 368 -19.61 -16.13 24.74
C ARG A 368 -19.19 -16.60 23.34
N LEU A 369 -18.11 -16.07 22.76
CA LEU A 369 -17.66 -16.42 21.44
C LEU A 369 -16.71 -17.63 21.48
N GLN A 370 -16.92 -18.58 20.57
CA GLN A 370 -16.13 -19.79 20.43
C GLN A 370 -15.43 -19.81 19.05
N MET A 371 -14.37 -20.65 18.95
CA MET A 371 -13.69 -20.92 17.70
C MET A 371 -14.68 -21.44 16.65
N GLY A 372 -14.77 -20.76 15.52
CA GLY A 372 -15.62 -21.18 14.40
C GLY A 372 -17.08 -20.72 14.47
N ASP A 373 -17.50 -19.96 15.48
CA ASP A 373 -18.81 -19.31 15.47
C ASP A 373 -18.93 -18.39 14.27
N VAL A 374 -20.12 -18.30 13.70
CA VAL A 374 -20.44 -17.29 12.70
C VAL A 374 -21.30 -16.22 13.37
N ILE A 375 -20.83 -14.97 13.29
CA ILE A 375 -21.45 -13.83 13.93
C ILE A 375 -21.77 -12.71 12.96
N ASP A 376 -22.86 -11.98 13.22
CA ASP A 376 -23.26 -10.77 12.54
C ASP A 376 -22.94 -9.57 13.43
N ILE A 377 -22.08 -8.68 12.93
CA ILE A 377 -21.71 -7.44 13.58
C ILE A 377 -22.51 -6.32 12.93
N TYR A 378 -23.15 -5.48 13.74
CA TYR A 378 -23.91 -4.30 13.31
C TYR A 378 -23.16 -3.04 13.80
N PRO A 379 -22.25 -2.50 12.99
CA PRO A 379 -21.34 -1.43 13.44
C PRO A 379 -22.07 -0.20 13.97
N TYR A 380 -23.11 0.26 13.28
CA TYR A 380 -23.84 1.48 13.64
C TYR A 380 -24.70 1.36 14.91
N SER A 381 -25.16 0.16 15.24
CA SER A 381 -25.92 -0.09 16.46
C SER A 381 -25.09 -0.64 17.60
N GLY A 382 -23.84 -1.03 17.34
CA GLY A 382 -22.94 -1.58 18.35
C GLY A 382 -23.38 -2.97 18.86
N ILE A 383 -24.06 -3.76 18.05
CA ILE A 383 -24.63 -5.06 18.46
C ILE A 383 -23.93 -6.18 17.70
N VAL A 384 -23.70 -7.30 18.40
CA VAL A 384 -23.20 -8.55 17.81
C VAL A 384 -24.19 -9.68 18.07
N LYS A 385 -24.57 -10.40 17.01
CA LYS A 385 -25.54 -11.51 17.09
C LYS A 385 -24.96 -12.80 16.53
N ALA A 386 -25.44 -13.94 17.04
CA ALA A 386 -25.21 -15.21 16.39
C ALA A 386 -25.90 -15.24 15.03
N HIS A 387 -25.17 -15.62 13.98
CA HIS A 387 -25.68 -15.59 12.61
C HIS A 387 -26.91 -16.49 12.40
N GLU A 388 -26.88 -17.69 12.94
CA GLU A 388 -27.94 -18.68 12.73
C GLU A 388 -29.19 -18.38 13.53
N THR A 389 -29.04 -17.96 14.79
CA THR A 389 -30.18 -17.81 15.72
C THR A 389 -30.67 -16.37 15.83
N GLY A 390 -29.85 -15.40 15.46
CA GLY A 390 -30.12 -13.98 15.70
C GLY A 390 -30.02 -13.55 17.17
N GLU A 391 -29.59 -14.46 18.06
CA GLU A 391 -29.39 -14.16 19.48
C GLU A 391 -28.32 -13.11 19.67
N GLU A 392 -28.58 -12.10 20.51
CA GLU A 392 -27.59 -11.10 20.87
C GLU A 392 -26.54 -11.70 21.79
N LEU A 393 -25.28 -11.67 21.33
CA LEU A 393 -24.14 -12.25 22.03
C LEU A 393 -23.40 -11.21 22.86
N SER A 394 -23.27 -10.00 22.34
CA SER A 394 -22.53 -8.92 22.99
C SER A 394 -22.90 -7.57 22.37
N ASN A 395 -22.48 -6.50 23.01
CA ASN A 395 -22.55 -5.15 22.48
C ASN A 395 -21.22 -4.41 22.65
N PHE A 396 -21.04 -3.35 21.89
CA PHE A 396 -19.86 -2.51 21.93
C PHE A 396 -20.23 -1.04 21.69
N VAL A 397 -19.34 -0.16 22.09
CA VAL A 397 -19.45 1.28 21.77
C VAL A 397 -18.27 1.63 20.90
N ILE A 398 -18.54 2.24 19.75
CA ILE A 398 -17.48 2.73 18.88
C ILE A 398 -16.75 3.85 19.58
N LYS A 399 -15.43 3.68 19.75
CA LYS A 399 -14.61 4.62 20.50
C LYS A 399 -14.33 5.92 19.76
N THR A 400 -14.34 5.88 18.44
CA THR A 400 -14.10 7.05 17.60
C THR A 400 -15.06 7.04 16.41
N GLU A 401 -15.68 8.18 16.13
CA GLU A 401 -16.51 8.37 14.93
C GLU A 401 -15.67 8.21 13.64
N VAL A 402 -14.36 8.33 13.75
CA VAL A 402 -13.37 8.17 12.66
C VAL A 402 -13.42 6.77 12.04
N LEU A 403 -13.74 5.72 12.81
CA LEU A 403 -13.89 4.35 12.29
C LEU A 403 -14.92 4.20 11.17
N PHE A 404 -15.87 5.10 11.07
CA PHE A 404 -16.88 5.09 10.00
C PHE A 404 -16.48 5.97 8.82
N ASP A 405 -15.50 6.83 9.03
CA ASP A 405 -15.03 7.78 8.05
C ASP A 405 -13.79 7.27 7.31
N GLU A 406 -13.05 6.30 7.87
CA GLU A 406 -11.89 5.64 7.28
C GLU A 406 -12.24 4.35 6.53
#